data_2075c85a4dd476d7305ff984489c4fe5
#
_entry.id   2075c85a4dd476d7305ff984489c4fe5
#
_cell.length_a   1.000
_cell.length_b   1.000
_cell.length_c   1.000
_cell.angle_alpha   90.00
_cell.angle_beta   90.00
_cell.angle_gamma   90.00
#
_symmetry.space_group_name_H-M   'P 1'
#
loop_
_entity.id
_entity.type
_entity.pdbx_description
1 polymer ?
#
loop_
_entity_poly.entity_id
_entity_poly.type
_entity_poly.pdbx_seq_one_letter_code
_entity_poly.pdbx_strand_id
1 'polypeptide(L)'
;VVNHREAIGLVESLAAKRDPITTGVVRQLHALVLARIDDENAGQYRQLPVRIAGAAHEPPPAWEVPAHMTDWAVWLAQEEAQRAGPVELAAVAHHRLVSIHPFLDGNGRTARLVMNLVLLRAGYPPAIIARANRAQYYRALAVADRGNDTPLVNLVGRAAERSLMLYLEAVTPQTAPPPNDETWRPLRQAAAGTPYSQEYLSLLARTGRLEAVKRGRNWYTTAAAITRYRQSLRHS
;
A
#
# COMPACT_ATOMS: atom_id res chain seq x y z
N VAL A 1 -14.24 -4.28 -13.46
CA VAL A 1 -14.13 -4.89 -12.11
C VAL A 1 -13.59 -6.32 -12.22
N VAL A 2 -14.06 -7.15 -13.17
CA VAL A 2 -13.62 -8.57 -13.35
C VAL A 2 -12.13 -8.67 -13.63
N ASN A 3 -11.60 -7.91 -14.59
CA ASN A 3 -10.19 -7.93 -15.00
C ASN A 3 -9.21 -7.62 -13.86
N HIS A 4 -9.59 -6.72 -12.97
CA HIS A 4 -8.74 -6.36 -11.83
C HIS A 4 -8.65 -7.50 -10.80
N ARG A 5 -9.71 -8.25 -10.61
CA ARG A 5 -9.75 -9.43 -9.73
C ARG A 5 -8.86 -10.57 -10.27
N GLU A 6 -8.95 -10.84 -11.57
CA GLU A 6 -8.12 -11.86 -12.23
C GLU A 6 -6.63 -11.49 -12.16
N ALA A 7 -6.30 -10.21 -12.38
CA ALA A 7 -4.93 -9.72 -12.27
C ALA A 7 -4.37 -9.82 -10.82
N ILE A 8 -5.19 -9.56 -9.79
CA ILE A 8 -4.80 -9.75 -8.39
C ILE A 8 -4.54 -11.24 -8.10
N GLY A 9 -5.42 -12.14 -8.52
CA GLY A 9 -5.24 -13.59 -8.35
C GLY A 9 -3.96 -14.10 -9.00
N LEU A 10 -3.59 -13.57 -10.18
CA LEU A 10 -2.30 -13.88 -10.80
C LEU A 10 -1.13 -13.37 -9.97
N VAL A 11 -1.20 -12.14 -9.45
CA VAL A 11 -0.14 -11.57 -8.57
C VAL A 11 0.07 -12.45 -7.34
N GLU A 12 -1.00 -12.88 -6.68
CA GLU A 12 -0.94 -13.78 -5.51
C GLU A 12 -0.29 -15.13 -5.86
N SER A 13 -0.67 -15.73 -6.99
CA SER A 13 -0.08 -16.98 -7.50
C SER A 13 1.40 -16.83 -7.81
N LEU A 14 1.80 -15.72 -8.45
CA LEU A 14 3.20 -15.42 -8.77
C LEU A 14 4.03 -15.11 -7.52
N ALA A 15 3.43 -14.50 -6.52
CA ALA A 15 4.10 -14.23 -5.24
C ALA A 15 4.48 -15.53 -4.52
N ALA A 16 3.60 -16.54 -4.54
CA ALA A 16 3.84 -17.84 -3.93
C ALA A 16 4.97 -18.65 -4.62
N LYS A 17 5.09 -18.54 -5.94
CA LYS A 17 6.07 -19.31 -6.75
C LYS A 17 7.50 -18.80 -6.65
N ARG A 18 7.70 -17.52 -6.34
CA ARG A 18 9.02 -16.86 -6.27
C ARG A 18 9.89 -16.92 -7.55
N ASP A 19 9.31 -17.26 -8.69
CA ASP A 19 10.01 -17.23 -9.98
C ASP A 19 10.42 -15.80 -10.35
N PRO A 20 11.51 -15.57 -11.11
CA PRO A 20 11.92 -14.22 -11.49
C PRO A 20 10.78 -13.40 -12.12
N ILE A 21 10.72 -12.10 -11.80
CA ILE A 21 9.78 -11.19 -12.43
C ILE A 21 10.35 -10.79 -13.80
N THR A 22 9.93 -11.50 -14.83
CA THR A 22 10.40 -11.28 -16.20
C THR A 22 9.52 -10.28 -16.95
N THR A 23 10.00 -9.84 -18.11
CA THR A 23 9.20 -9.03 -19.04
C THR A 23 7.92 -9.76 -19.47
N GLY A 24 7.95 -11.11 -19.55
CA GLY A 24 6.77 -11.94 -19.82
C GLY A 24 5.71 -11.81 -18.74
N VAL A 25 6.10 -11.80 -17.46
CA VAL A 25 5.20 -11.58 -16.32
C VAL A 25 4.53 -10.20 -16.43
N VAL A 26 5.29 -9.15 -16.74
CA VAL A 26 4.75 -7.79 -16.89
C VAL A 26 3.73 -7.73 -18.02
N ARG A 27 4.03 -8.36 -19.18
CA ARG A 27 3.10 -8.43 -20.32
C ARG A 27 1.84 -9.22 -20.01
N GLN A 28 1.96 -10.31 -19.25
CA GLN A 28 0.81 -11.12 -18.80
C GLN A 28 -0.11 -10.33 -17.84
N LEU A 29 0.46 -9.60 -16.89
CA LEU A 29 -0.29 -8.71 -15.99
C LEU A 29 -1.00 -7.61 -16.79
N HIS A 30 -0.31 -7.00 -17.76
CA HIS A 30 -0.89 -5.99 -18.63
C HIS A 30 -2.04 -6.55 -19.48
N ALA A 31 -1.89 -7.75 -20.03
CA ALA A 31 -2.94 -8.40 -20.80
C ALA A 31 -4.24 -8.54 -19.99
N LEU A 32 -4.14 -8.94 -18.71
CA LEU A 32 -5.30 -9.00 -17.82
C LEU A 32 -5.88 -7.61 -17.49
N VAL A 33 -5.03 -6.59 -17.37
CA VAL A 33 -5.48 -5.20 -17.11
C VAL A 33 -6.32 -4.67 -18.26
N LEU A 34 -6.00 -5.02 -19.51
CA LEU A 34 -6.69 -4.55 -20.72
C LEU A 34 -7.70 -5.54 -21.31
N ALA A 35 -7.77 -6.77 -20.82
CA ALA A 35 -8.72 -7.77 -21.30
C ALA A 35 -10.15 -7.20 -21.41
N ARG A 36 -10.81 -7.38 -22.54
CA ARG A 36 -12.16 -6.85 -22.86
C ARG A 36 -12.27 -5.31 -22.84
N ILE A 37 -11.14 -4.60 -22.81
CA ILE A 37 -11.08 -3.13 -22.93
C ILE A 37 -10.39 -2.78 -24.24
N ASP A 38 -9.24 -3.38 -24.50
CA ASP A 38 -8.41 -3.24 -25.69
C ASP A 38 -7.60 -4.53 -25.87
N ASP A 39 -8.27 -5.56 -26.38
CA ASP A 39 -7.69 -6.90 -26.51
C ASP A 39 -6.54 -6.93 -27.55
N GLU A 40 -6.56 -6.03 -28.52
CA GLU A 40 -5.52 -5.92 -29.56
C GLU A 40 -4.17 -5.49 -28.96
N ASN A 41 -4.18 -4.54 -28.04
CA ASN A 41 -2.96 -4.03 -27.41
C ASN A 41 -2.65 -4.75 -26.07
N ALA A 42 -3.49 -5.68 -25.62
CA ALA A 42 -3.32 -6.41 -24.37
C ALA A 42 -2.02 -7.22 -24.36
N GLY A 43 -1.09 -6.87 -23.45
CA GLY A 43 0.22 -7.51 -23.35
C GLY A 43 1.21 -7.14 -24.45
N GLN A 44 0.89 -6.20 -25.36
CA GLN A 44 1.78 -5.77 -26.43
C GLN A 44 2.50 -4.46 -26.07
N TYR A 45 3.80 -4.41 -26.34
CA TYR A 45 4.54 -3.16 -26.25
C TYR A 45 4.09 -2.19 -27.33
N ARG A 46 4.03 -0.92 -26.97
CA ARG A 46 3.66 0.15 -27.91
C ARG A 46 4.63 0.23 -29.09
N GLN A 47 4.08 0.53 -30.23
CA GLN A 47 4.83 0.81 -31.45
C GLN A 47 4.83 2.31 -31.77
N LEU A 48 4.05 3.09 -31.02
CA LEU A 48 3.88 4.53 -31.22
C LEU A 48 4.52 5.32 -30.08
N PRO A 49 4.97 6.56 -30.35
CA PRO A 49 5.40 7.46 -29.29
C PRO A 49 4.21 7.80 -28.38
N VAL A 50 4.48 7.96 -27.10
CA VAL A 50 3.48 8.33 -26.09
C VAL A 50 4.00 9.48 -25.22
N ARG A 51 3.07 10.21 -24.59
CA ARG A 51 3.37 11.19 -23.54
C ARG A 51 2.65 10.81 -22.27
N ILE A 52 3.35 10.97 -21.13
CA ILE A 52 2.74 10.74 -19.82
C ILE A 52 1.99 12.00 -19.41
N ALA A 53 0.66 11.91 -19.29
CA ALA A 53 -0.15 13.05 -18.94
C ALA A 53 0.25 13.64 -17.56
N GLY A 54 0.63 14.92 -17.57
CA GLY A 54 1.01 15.65 -16.34
C GLY A 54 2.44 15.39 -15.85
N ALA A 55 3.28 14.64 -16.59
CA ALA A 55 4.70 14.47 -16.32
C ALA A 55 5.56 15.31 -17.27
N ALA A 56 6.70 15.78 -16.77
CA ALA A 56 7.75 16.40 -17.59
C ALA A 56 8.70 15.34 -18.18
N HIS A 57 8.69 14.13 -17.61
CA HIS A 57 9.47 13.00 -18.10
C HIS A 57 8.96 12.53 -19.48
N GLU A 58 9.88 12.36 -20.42
CA GLU A 58 9.59 11.79 -21.75
C GLU A 58 10.02 10.33 -21.77
N PRO A 59 9.09 9.39 -22.04
CA PRO A 59 9.42 7.99 -22.19
C PRO A 59 10.36 7.74 -23.39
N PRO A 60 11.17 6.66 -23.38
CA PRO A 60 12.02 6.30 -24.49
C PRO A 60 11.24 6.10 -25.78
N PRO A 61 11.89 6.19 -26.96
CA PRO A 61 11.28 5.85 -28.23
C PRO A 61 10.68 4.43 -28.24
N ALA A 62 9.62 4.20 -29.00
CA ALA A 62 8.91 2.91 -28.97
C ALA A 62 9.83 1.72 -29.33
N TRP A 63 10.76 1.90 -30.23
CA TRP A 63 11.71 0.87 -30.67
C TRP A 63 12.74 0.49 -29.60
N GLU A 64 12.99 1.33 -28.61
CA GLU A 64 13.88 1.06 -27.47
C GLU A 64 13.16 0.34 -26.31
N VAL A 65 11.84 0.35 -26.26
CA VAL A 65 11.05 -0.24 -25.18
C VAL A 65 11.44 -1.69 -24.87
N PRO A 66 11.62 -2.59 -25.82
CA PRO A 66 12.00 -3.98 -25.52
C PRO A 66 13.34 -4.09 -24.79
N ALA A 67 14.33 -3.27 -25.17
CA ALA A 67 15.65 -3.24 -24.53
C ALA A 67 15.53 -2.71 -23.08
N HIS A 68 14.88 -1.56 -22.89
CA HIS A 68 14.67 -0.99 -21.56
C HIS A 68 13.90 -1.93 -20.63
N MET A 69 12.94 -2.69 -21.15
CA MET A 69 12.21 -3.67 -20.34
C MET A 69 13.08 -4.87 -19.97
N THR A 70 14.00 -5.28 -20.86
CA THR A 70 14.98 -6.32 -20.55
C THR A 70 15.93 -5.85 -19.47
N ASP A 71 16.49 -4.63 -19.60
CA ASP A 71 17.38 -4.03 -18.60
C ASP A 71 16.68 -3.86 -17.25
N TRP A 72 15.40 -3.46 -17.25
CA TRP A 72 14.59 -3.38 -16.06
C TRP A 72 14.44 -4.75 -15.35
N ALA A 73 14.18 -5.81 -16.11
CA ALA A 73 14.01 -7.14 -15.55
C ALA A 73 15.34 -7.71 -15.00
N VAL A 74 16.45 -7.46 -15.73
CA VAL A 74 17.81 -7.82 -15.29
C VAL A 74 18.16 -7.06 -14.00
N TRP A 75 17.95 -5.75 -13.97
CA TRP A 75 18.19 -4.94 -12.77
C TRP A 75 17.39 -5.45 -11.56
N LEU A 76 16.10 -5.77 -11.76
CA LEU A 76 15.25 -6.23 -10.67
C LEU A 76 15.75 -7.56 -10.06
N ALA A 77 16.43 -8.39 -10.85
CA ALA A 77 17.00 -9.66 -10.43
C ALA A 77 18.41 -9.54 -9.79
N GLN A 78 19.08 -8.39 -9.93
CA GLN A 78 20.44 -8.20 -9.40
C GLN A 78 20.46 -8.17 -7.87
N GLU A 79 21.53 -8.70 -7.28
CA GLU A 79 21.70 -8.72 -5.83
C GLU A 79 21.68 -7.32 -5.20
N GLU A 80 22.24 -6.32 -5.87
CA GLU A 80 22.25 -4.93 -5.39
C GLU A 80 20.83 -4.38 -5.22
N ALA A 81 19.97 -4.61 -6.21
CA ALA A 81 18.57 -4.25 -6.12
C ALA A 81 17.84 -5.01 -5.00
N GLN A 82 18.17 -6.30 -4.84
CA GLN A 82 17.59 -7.16 -3.81
C GLN A 82 18.08 -6.82 -2.38
N ARG A 83 19.23 -6.14 -2.24
CA ARG A 83 19.71 -5.62 -0.94
C ARG A 83 18.93 -4.41 -0.46
N ALA A 84 18.25 -3.68 -1.35
CA ALA A 84 17.32 -2.64 -0.95
C ALA A 84 16.18 -3.26 -0.12
N GLY A 85 15.64 -2.50 0.83
CA GLY A 85 14.48 -2.95 1.58
C GLY A 85 13.29 -3.22 0.64
N PRO A 86 12.40 -4.18 0.96
CA PRO A 86 11.30 -4.57 0.06
C PRO A 86 10.40 -3.42 -0.40
N VAL A 87 10.17 -2.42 0.46
CA VAL A 87 9.38 -1.23 0.15
C VAL A 87 10.11 -0.34 -0.86
N GLU A 88 11.42 -0.16 -0.68
CA GLU A 88 12.26 0.60 -1.61
C GLU A 88 12.33 -0.08 -2.97
N LEU A 89 12.64 -1.39 -3.00
CA LEU A 89 12.66 -2.17 -4.23
C LEU A 89 11.33 -2.08 -4.99
N ALA A 90 10.21 -2.23 -4.29
CA ALA A 90 8.88 -2.14 -4.88
C ALA A 90 8.60 -0.74 -5.46
N ALA A 91 8.96 0.32 -4.75
CA ALA A 91 8.77 1.70 -5.19
C ALA A 91 9.64 2.03 -6.41
N VAL A 92 10.93 1.64 -6.40
CA VAL A 92 11.86 1.89 -7.52
C VAL A 92 11.47 1.04 -8.74
N ALA A 93 11.10 -0.24 -8.57
CA ALA A 93 10.61 -1.07 -9.67
C ALA A 93 9.36 -0.47 -10.33
N HIS A 94 8.44 0.04 -9.51
CA HIS A 94 7.26 0.76 -9.99
C HIS A 94 7.63 2.02 -10.79
N HIS A 95 8.49 2.89 -10.23
CA HIS A 95 8.91 4.13 -10.87
C HIS A 95 9.58 3.86 -12.22
N ARG A 96 10.59 2.98 -12.27
CA ARG A 96 11.29 2.64 -13.51
C ARG A 96 10.35 2.08 -14.58
N LEU A 97 9.38 1.25 -14.21
CA LEU A 97 8.40 0.72 -15.15
C LEU A 97 7.46 1.82 -15.69
N VAL A 98 7.02 2.75 -14.83
CA VAL A 98 6.20 3.89 -15.24
C VAL A 98 6.99 4.83 -16.15
N SER A 99 8.29 5.04 -15.91
CA SER A 99 9.16 5.90 -16.72
C SER A 99 9.42 5.32 -18.10
N ILE A 100 9.61 3.99 -18.24
CA ILE A 100 9.71 3.31 -19.55
C ILE A 100 8.39 3.44 -20.33
N HIS A 101 7.25 3.42 -19.62
CA HIS A 101 5.90 3.51 -20.19
C HIS A 101 5.69 2.56 -21.38
N PRO A 102 5.84 1.24 -21.17
CA PRO A 102 6.00 0.28 -22.27
C PRO A 102 4.74 0.03 -23.10
N PHE A 103 3.58 0.46 -22.65
CA PHE A 103 2.29 0.19 -23.28
C PHE A 103 1.57 1.47 -23.72
N LEU A 104 0.56 1.34 -24.61
CA LEU A 104 -0.27 2.48 -25.01
C LEU A 104 -1.16 2.98 -23.87
N ASP A 105 -1.77 2.08 -23.10
CA ASP A 105 -2.54 2.37 -21.89
C ASP A 105 -2.21 1.33 -20.80
N GLY A 106 -2.74 1.47 -19.61
CA GLY A 106 -2.60 0.48 -18.53
C GLY A 106 -1.28 0.50 -17.77
N ASN A 107 -0.29 1.31 -18.17
CA ASN A 107 1.04 1.35 -17.55
C ASN A 107 0.99 1.52 -16.03
N GLY A 108 0.26 2.51 -15.53
CA GLY A 108 0.16 2.76 -14.10
C GLY A 108 -0.56 1.64 -13.33
N ARG A 109 -1.54 0.96 -13.95
CA ARG A 109 -2.22 -0.20 -13.35
C ARG A 109 -1.27 -1.39 -13.26
N THR A 110 -0.56 -1.69 -14.33
CA THR A 110 0.42 -2.77 -14.41
C THR A 110 1.58 -2.55 -13.45
N ALA A 111 2.14 -1.33 -13.41
CA ALA A 111 3.23 -0.99 -12.50
C ALA A 111 2.83 -1.16 -11.03
N ARG A 112 1.59 -0.82 -10.64
CA ARG A 112 1.09 -1.08 -9.28
C ARG A 112 0.93 -2.56 -8.97
N LEU A 113 0.54 -3.40 -9.95
CA LEU A 113 0.49 -4.85 -9.77
C LEU A 113 1.90 -5.43 -9.56
N VAL A 114 2.88 -4.97 -10.34
CA VAL A 114 4.30 -5.38 -10.18
C VAL A 114 4.85 -4.93 -8.82
N MET A 115 4.60 -3.69 -8.41
CA MET A 115 4.96 -3.18 -7.08
C MET A 115 4.41 -4.09 -5.97
N ASN A 116 3.14 -4.46 -6.07
CA ASN A 116 2.49 -5.33 -5.09
C ASN A 116 3.01 -6.77 -5.16
N LEU A 117 3.40 -7.26 -6.33
CA LEU A 117 4.07 -8.56 -6.46
C LEU A 117 5.40 -8.58 -5.70
N VAL A 118 6.20 -7.52 -5.79
CA VAL A 118 7.46 -7.39 -5.03
C VAL A 118 7.19 -7.38 -3.53
N LEU A 119 6.21 -6.60 -3.06
CA LEU A 119 5.83 -6.53 -1.65
C LEU A 119 5.35 -7.89 -1.12
N LEU A 120 4.44 -8.54 -1.82
CA LEU A 120 3.87 -9.83 -1.42
C LEU A 120 4.93 -10.92 -1.32
N ARG A 121 5.92 -10.96 -2.23
CA ARG A 121 7.05 -11.88 -2.17
C ARG A 121 7.91 -11.73 -0.92
N ALA A 122 7.99 -10.51 -0.43
CA ALA A 122 8.70 -10.18 0.80
C ALA A 122 7.84 -10.37 2.06
N GLY A 123 6.59 -10.84 1.92
CA GLY A 123 5.66 -11.03 3.04
C GLY A 123 4.95 -9.74 3.50
N TYR A 124 5.07 -8.66 2.73
CA TYR A 124 4.35 -7.42 3.01
C TYR A 124 2.94 -7.45 2.40
N PRO A 125 1.96 -6.81 3.02
CA PRO A 125 0.66 -6.62 2.40
C PRO A 125 0.74 -5.68 1.20
N PRO A 126 -0.22 -5.74 0.25
CA PRO A 126 -0.22 -4.87 -0.91
C PRO A 126 -0.37 -3.40 -0.52
N ALA A 127 0.42 -2.52 -1.15
CA ALA A 127 0.30 -1.08 -0.99
C ALA A 127 -0.84 -0.55 -1.87
N ILE A 128 -1.93 -0.11 -1.24
CA ILE A 128 -3.09 0.47 -1.92
C ILE A 128 -2.96 1.99 -1.92
N ILE A 129 -2.60 2.56 -3.08
CA ILE A 129 -2.52 4.01 -3.28
C ILE A 129 -3.94 4.54 -3.52
N ALA A 130 -4.55 5.11 -2.48
CA ALA A 130 -5.91 5.63 -2.55
C ALA A 130 -6.04 6.82 -3.51
N ARG A 131 -7.22 6.97 -4.14
CA ARG A 131 -7.53 8.09 -5.05
C ARG A 131 -7.31 9.47 -4.40
N ALA A 132 -7.57 9.59 -3.11
CA ALA A 132 -7.31 10.82 -2.35
C ALA A 132 -5.82 11.23 -2.33
N ASN A 133 -4.91 10.28 -2.48
CA ASN A 133 -3.46 10.51 -2.49
C ASN A 133 -2.90 10.74 -3.90
N ARG A 134 -3.75 10.88 -4.93
CA ARG A 134 -3.32 10.98 -6.33
C ARG A 134 -2.36 12.14 -6.57
N ALA A 135 -2.64 13.30 -6.04
CA ALA A 135 -1.76 14.48 -6.19
C ALA A 135 -0.39 14.28 -5.54
N GLN A 136 -0.35 13.63 -4.36
CA GLN A 136 0.90 13.29 -3.67
C GLN A 136 1.69 12.25 -4.46
N TYR A 137 1.02 11.25 -5.02
CA TYR A 137 1.63 10.22 -5.85
C TYR A 137 2.32 10.80 -7.10
N TYR A 138 1.64 11.69 -7.86
CA TYR A 138 2.25 12.31 -9.03
C TYR A 138 3.41 13.24 -8.67
N ARG A 139 3.32 13.97 -7.56
CA ARG A 139 4.46 14.76 -7.06
C ARG A 139 5.65 13.87 -6.68
N ALA A 140 5.40 12.72 -6.06
CA ALA A 140 6.46 11.77 -5.70
C ALA A 140 7.14 11.20 -6.95
N LEU A 141 6.39 10.84 -7.99
CA LEU A 141 6.95 10.41 -9.28
C LEU A 141 7.81 11.52 -9.91
N ALA A 142 7.32 12.75 -9.96
CA ALA A 142 8.07 13.87 -10.53
C ALA A 142 9.37 14.19 -9.76
N VAL A 143 9.45 13.84 -8.47
CA VAL A 143 10.69 13.95 -7.69
C VAL A 143 11.62 12.77 -7.99
N ALA A 144 11.05 11.57 -8.14
CA ALA A 144 11.79 10.36 -8.54
C ALA A 144 12.39 10.49 -9.95
N ASP A 145 11.70 11.14 -10.90
CA ASP A 145 12.22 11.46 -12.24
C ASP A 145 13.48 12.32 -12.19
N ARG A 146 13.71 13.02 -11.09
CA ARG A 146 14.92 13.83 -10.82
C ARG A 146 15.98 13.09 -9.98
N GLY A 147 15.82 11.78 -9.79
CA GLY A 147 16.77 10.92 -9.09
C GLY A 147 16.57 10.82 -7.57
N ASN A 148 15.45 11.29 -7.02
CA ASN A 148 15.15 11.14 -5.59
C ASN A 148 13.87 10.33 -5.37
N ASP A 149 14.03 9.03 -5.12
CA ASP A 149 12.94 8.09 -4.91
C ASP A 149 12.33 8.17 -3.49
N THR A 150 12.96 8.86 -2.54
CA THR A 150 12.54 8.90 -1.13
C THR A 150 11.07 9.26 -0.92
N PRO A 151 10.47 10.26 -1.59
CA PRO A 151 9.06 10.57 -1.42
C PRO A 151 8.13 9.45 -1.89
N LEU A 152 8.52 8.72 -2.96
CA LEU A 152 7.75 7.60 -3.48
C LEU A 152 7.87 6.39 -2.55
N VAL A 153 9.06 6.07 -2.06
CA VAL A 153 9.32 5.01 -1.07
C VAL A 153 8.47 5.24 0.18
N ASN A 154 8.47 6.47 0.72
CA ASN A 154 7.65 6.82 1.87
C ASN A 154 6.15 6.69 1.60
N LEU A 155 5.69 7.02 0.40
CA LEU A 155 4.27 6.88 0.02
C LEU A 155 3.87 5.41 -0.05
N VAL A 156 4.68 4.56 -0.66
CA VAL A 156 4.46 3.11 -0.75
C VAL A 156 4.50 2.47 0.64
N GLY A 157 5.48 2.83 1.49
CA GLY A 157 5.59 2.34 2.86
C GLY A 157 4.34 2.65 3.69
N ARG A 158 3.88 3.89 3.68
CA ARG A 158 2.64 4.28 4.38
C ARG A 158 1.40 3.58 3.82
N ALA A 159 1.37 3.27 2.52
CA ALA A 159 0.27 2.53 1.93
C ALA A 159 0.28 1.06 2.38
N ALA A 160 1.44 0.41 2.43
CA ALA A 160 1.60 -0.94 2.95
C ALA A 160 1.27 -1.03 4.45
N GLU A 161 1.75 -0.06 5.25
CA GLU A 161 1.43 0.05 6.68
C GLU A 161 -0.09 0.14 6.92
N ARG A 162 -0.79 0.99 6.16
CA ARG A 162 -2.26 1.09 6.27
C ARG A 162 -2.95 -0.23 5.94
N SER A 163 -2.49 -0.93 4.90
CA SER A 163 -3.03 -2.25 4.54
C SER A 163 -2.79 -3.27 5.64
N LEU A 164 -1.60 -3.26 6.26
CA LEU A 164 -1.28 -4.11 7.40
C LEU A 164 -2.19 -3.84 8.60
N MET A 165 -2.41 -2.57 8.93
CA MET A 165 -3.29 -2.20 10.04
C MET A 165 -4.73 -2.66 9.80
N LEU A 166 -5.25 -2.52 8.58
CA LEU A 166 -6.57 -3.02 8.21
C LEU A 166 -6.65 -4.55 8.31
N TYR A 167 -5.60 -5.25 7.88
CA TYR A 167 -5.52 -6.70 8.01
C TYR A 167 -5.52 -7.14 9.48
N LEU A 168 -4.67 -6.52 10.31
CA LEU A 168 -4.59 -6.82 11.74
C LEU A 168 -5.92 -6.53 12.46
N GLU A 169 -6.61 -5.44 12.11
CA GLU A 169 -7.95 -5.16 12.64
C GLU A 169 -8.98 -6.25 12.27
N ALA A 170 -8.85 -6.81 11.05
CA ALA A 170 -9.77 -7.85 10.57
C ALA A 170 -9.52 -9.23 11.19
N VAL A 171 -8.24 -9.59 11.44
CA VAL A 171 -7.86 -10.92 11.96
C VAL A 171 -7.70 -10.95 13.47
N THR A 172 -7.54 -9.80 14.13
CA THR A 172 -7.51 -9.75 15.59
C THR A 172 -8.92 -10.06 16.09
N PRO A 173 -9.12 -11.16 16.85
CA PRO A 173 -10.42 -11.42 17.44
C PRO A 173 -10.84 -10.17 18.20
N GLN A 174 -11.99 -9.62 17.87
CA GLN A 174 -12.60 -8.64 18.75
C GLN A 174 -12.84 -9.41 20.04
N THR A 175 -12.02 -9.14 21.08
CA THR A 175 -12.26 -9.70 22.40
C THR A 175 -13.74 -9.43 22.70
N ALA A 176 -14.50 -10.51 22.89
CA ALA A 176 -15.90 -10.39 23.23
C ALA A 176 -15.99 -9.37 24.38
N PRO A 177 -16.96 -8.47 24.36
CA PRO A 177 -17.13 -7.54 25.48
C PRO A 177 -17.17 -8.36 26.77
N PRO A 178 -16.49 -7.90 27.81
CA PRO A 178 -16.57 -8.57 29.10
C PRO A 178 -18.06 -8.72 29.49
N PRO A 179 -18.43 -9.78 30.20
CA PRO A 179 -19.83 -10.20 30.40
C PRO A 179 -20.77 -9.18 31.05
N ASN A 180 -20.28 -8.00 31.43
CA ASN A 180 -21.09 -6.87 31.92
C ASN A 180 -21.00 -5.68 30.97
N ASP A 181 -21.80 -5.70 29.92
CA ASP A 181 -21.90 -4.65 28.90
C ASP A 181 -22.44 -3.31 29.46
N GLU A 182 -23.14 -3.33 30.58
CA GLU A 182 -23.77 -2.16 31.19
C GLU A 182 -22.81 -1.14 31.79
N THR A 183 -21.53 -1.54 32.03
CA THR A 183 -20.52 -0.66 32.60
C THR A 183 -19.61 0.02 31.58
N TRP A 184 -19.60 -0.45 30.34
CA TRP A 184 -18.76 0.10 29.27
C TRP A 184 -19.45 1.26 28.56
N ARG A 185 -18.78 2.44 28.55
CA ARG A 185 -19.30 3.67 27.93
C ARG A 185 -18.37 4.18 26.85
N PRO A 186 -18.89 4.77 25.77
CA PRO A 186 -18.06 5.50 24.80
C PRO A 186 -17.18 6.52 25.52
N LEU A 187 -15.92 6.74 25.07
CA LEU A 187 -15.01 7.68 25.72
C LEU A 187 -15.58 9.09 25.86
N ARG A 188 -16.43 9.52 24.92
CA ARG A 188 -17.14 10.80 25.02
C ARG A 188 -18.02 10.88 26.28
N GLN A 189 -18.71 9.78 26.61
CA GLN A 189 -19.57 9.73 27.80
C GLN A 189 -18.72 9.49 29.05
N ALA A 190 -17.67 8.68 28.96
CA ALA A 190 -16.78 8.38 30.07
C ALA A 190 -15.95 9.60 30.50
N ALA A 191 -15.66 10.54 29.59
CA ALA A 191 -15.00 11.80 29.88
C ALA A 191 -15.89 12.75 30.70
N ALA A 192 -17.21 12.66 30.53
CA ALA A 192 -18.16 13.49 31.28
C ALA A 192 -18.05 13.17 32.78
N GLY A 193 -17.73 14.15 33.63
CA GLY A 193 -17.52 13.98 35.06
C GLY A 193 -16.11 13.57 35.48
N THR A 194 -15.14 13.55 34.54
CA THR A 194 -13.72 13.37 34.82
C THR A 194 -12.92 14.62 34.41
N PRO A 195 -11.70 14.82 34.94
CA PRO A 195 -10.84 15.94 34.56
C PRO A 195 -10.18 15.72 33.17
N TYR A 196 -10.51 14.65 32.44
CA TYR A 196 -9.88 14.27 31.19
C TYR A 196 -10.76 14.57 29.99
N SER A 197 -10.16 15.09 28.89
CA SER A 197 -10.85 15.24 27.62
C SER A 197 -11.02 13.89 26.90
N GLN A 198 -11.97 13.80 25.98
CA GLN A 198 -12.16 12.62 25.13
C GLN A 198 -10.88 12.28 24.33
N GLU A 199 -10.18 13.31 23.84
CA GLU A 199 -8.95 13.17 23.05
C GLU A 199 -7.84 12.56 23.90
N TYR A 200 -7.71 13.01 25.15
CA TYR A 200 -6.72 12.46 26.08
C TYR A 200 -7.02 11.02 26.45
N LEU A 201 -8.27 10.68 26.75
CA LEU A 201 -8.66 9.29 26.97
C LEU A 201 -8.45 8.41 25.73
N SER A 202 -8.66 8.96 24.52
CA SER A 202 -8.37 8.26 23.27
C SER A 202 -6.87 8.00 23.09
N LEU A 203 -6.01 8.93 23.47
CA LEU A 203 -4.56 8.74 23.46
C LEU A 203 -4.15 7.63 24.42
N LEU A 204 -4.66 7.64 25.64
CA LEU A 204 -4.38 6.62 26.64
C LEU A 204 -4.85 5.22 26.22
N ALA A 205 -6.03 5.13 25.59
CA ALA A 205 -6.57 3.89 25.05
C ALA A 205 -5.68 3.33 23.93
N ARG A 206 -5.24 4.18 23.00
CA ARG A 206 -4.35 3.78 21.89
C ARG A 206 -2.97 3.35 22.36
N THR A 207 -2.46 3.94 23.43
CA THR A 207 -1.13 3.64 23.98
C THR A 207 -1.17 2.51 25.01
N GLY A 208 -2.33 1.88 25.24
CA GLY A 208 -2.50 0.79 26.21
C GLY A 208 -2.38 1.23 27.69
N ARG A 209 -2.37 2.55 27.96
CA ARG A 209 -2.27 3.10 29.33
C ARG A 209 -3.63 3.20 30.04
N LEU A 210 -4.73 3.08 29.31
CA LEU A 210 -6.09 3.00 29.83
C LEU A 210 -6.71 1.69 29.35
N GLU A 211 -7.28 0.93 30.24
CA GLU A 211 -8.09 -0.24 29.90
C GLU A 211 -9.31 0.21 29.09
N ALA A 212 -9.30 -0.11 27.80
CA ALA A 212 -10.31 0.32 26.86
C ALA A 212 -10.48 -0.72 25.75
N VAL A 213 -11.67 -0.79 25.16
CA VAL A 213 -12.01 -1.70 24.06
C VAL A 213 -12.45 -0.87 22.86
N LYS A 214 -11.91 -1.18 21.68
CA LYS A 214 -12.33 -0.56 20.41
C LYS A 214 -13.51 -1.35 19.84
N ARG A 215 -14.65 -0.67 19.62
CA ARG A 215 -15.84 -1.23 18.96
C ARG A 215 -16.15 -0.40 17.71
N GLY A 216 -15.87 -0.95 16.54
CA GLY A 216 -15.99 -0.22 15.30
C GLY A 216 -15.07 1.02 15.26
N ARG A 217 -15.63 2.20 15.06
CA ARG A 217 -14.89 3.48 15.04
C ARG A 217 -14.62 4.08 16.42
N ASN A 218 -15.27 3.56 17.47
CA ASN A 218 -15.29 4.18 18.81
C ASN A 218 -14.52 3.35 19.83
N TRP A 219 -13.87 4.04 20.77
CA TRP A 219 -13.31 3.44 21.97
C TRP A 219 -14.29 3.51 23.14
N TYR A 220 -14.30 2.46 23.95
CA TYR A 220 -15.13 2.32 25.16
C TYR A 220 -14.23 2.04 26.35
N THR A 221 -14.59 2.55 27.52
CA THR A 221 -13.92 2.27 28.79
C THR A 221 -14.94 2.24 29.94
N THR A 222 -14.51 1.88 31.13
CA THR A 222 -15.34 1.87 32.35
C THR A 222 -14.90 2.95 33.33
N ALA A 223 -15.79 3.38 34.20
CA ALA A 223 -15.45 4.31 35.28
C ALA A 223 -14.35 3.73 36.20
N ALA A 224 -14.38 2.42 36.43
CA ALA A 224 -13.36 1.70 37.20
C ALA A 224 -11.97 1.77 36.56
N ALA A 225 -11.87 1.63 35.22
CA ALA A 225 -10.62 1.73 34.49
C ALA A 225 -10.00 3.14 34.59
N ILE A 226 -10.84 4.19 34.51
CA ILE A 226 -10.37 5.58 34.69
C ILE A 226 -9.90 5.80 36.13
N THR A 227 -10.59 5.24 37.11
CA THR A 227 -10.19 5.34 38.50
C THR A 227 -8.85 4.65 38.76
N ARG A 228 -8.63 3.43 38.24
CA ARG A 228 -7.32 2.73 38.30
C ARG A 228 -6.21 3.53 37.68
N TYR A 229 -6.43 4.10 36.49
CA TYR A 229 -5.46 4.98 35.85
C TYR A 229 -5.10 6.19 36.71
N ARG A 230 -6.08 6.85 37.35
CA ARG A 230 -5.84 7.98 38.27
C ARG A 230 -5.02 7.58 39.49
N GLN A 231 -5.28 6.39 40.02
CA GLN A 231 -4.52 5.87 41.17
C GLN A 231 -3.07 5.56 40.80
N SER A 232 -2.81 5.01 39.59
CA SER A 232 -1.45 4.72 39.12
C SER A 232 -0.58 5.99 38.99
N LEU A 233 -1.19 7.14 38.64
CA LEU A 233 -0.49 8.42 38.56
C LEU A 233 -0.11 9.02 39.95
N ARG A 234 -0.71 8.55 41.03
CA ARG A 234 -0.41 9.05 42.41
C ARG A 234 0.73 8.27 43.07
N HIS A 235 1.13 7.14 42.46
CA HIS A 235 2.16 6.25 43.00
C HIS A 235 3.44 6.25 42.16
N SER A 236 3.48 7.09 41.11
CA SER A 236 4.64 7.36 40.25
C SER A 236 5.17 8.76 40.50
#